data_cc9ce17d7847546ca7ce070cd9d7b261
#
_entry.id   cc9ce17d7847546ca7ce070cd9d7b261
#
_cell.length_a   1.000
_cell.length_b   1.000
_cell.length_c   1.000
_cell.angle_alpha   90.00
_cell.angle_beta   90.00
_cell.angle_gamma   90.00
#
_symmetry.space_group_name_H-M   'P 1'
#
loop_
_entity.id
_entity.type
_entity.pdbx_description
1 polymer ?
#
loop_
_entity_poly.entity_id
_entity_poly.type
_entity_poly.pdbx_seq_one_letter_code
_entity_poly.pdbx_strand_id
1 'polypeptide(L)'
;TTAAKNTTANKTTTTKKTTTAKKTVTTAAKTTAAPQTTKAAVYAAPVIYGTYASGTTVYTGSTASIDASMTSDGYIIVRDYGSAAKAVVQVTGGGITNQYNLTPGAAYITIPLSMGSGTYTVNVLEQIEGTSYAYALSQSIYAGLSSQFAPFLRPNVYVNYNGSSSCVLKSAEICTGCDTQLAKVSAVYKYVVNNFKYNDTQAASSKSGYIRDLNYIFSVKTRICYDYAAIMTAMLRSQGIPTKMVFGN
;
A
#
# COMPACT_ATOMS: atom_id res chain seq x y z
N THR A 1 -54.42 5.47 -33.54
CA THR A 1 -54.88 4.30 -34.32
C THR A 1 -54.26 3.06 -33.67
N THR A 2 -54.99 2.42 -32.76
CA THR A 2 -55.87 1.25 -32.96
C THR A 2 -55.06 -0.02 -33.23
N ALA A 3 -55.08 -1.00 -32.48
CA ALA A 3 -55.93 -1.99 -31.87
C ALA A 3 -55.10 -3.28 -31.76
N ALA A 4 -55.09 -3.97 -30.72
CA ALA A 4 -55.99 -4.87 -30.03
C ALA A 4 -55.87 -6.36 -30.42
N LYS A 5 -55.79 -7.17 -29.35
CA LYS A 5 -56.36 -8.54 -29.16
C LYS A 5 -55.80 -9.70 -29.97
N ASN A 6 -55.49 -10.87 -29.44
CA ASN A 6 -56.49 -11.74 -28.81
C ASN A 6 -55.82 -12.96 -28.11
N THR A 7 -56.34 -13.33 -27.02
CA THR A 7 -56.47 -14.55 -26.27
C THR A 7 -56.57 -15.85 -27.07
N THR A 8 -55.99 -16.97 -26.64
CA THR A 8 -56.76 -18.24 -26.55
C THR A 8 -56.07 -19.20 -25.55
N ALA A 9 -56.84 -19.55 -24.54
CA ALA A 9 -56.59 -20.64 -23.63
C ALA A 9 -56.92 -21.97 -24.29
N ASN A 10 -56.12 -23.01 -24.02
CA ASN A 10 -56.61 -24.36 -24.27
C ASN A 10 -56.33 -25.26 -23.05
N LYS A 11 -57.42 -25.67 -22.49
CA LYS A 11 -57.57 -26.58 -21.32
C LYS A 11 -57.68 -27.99 -21.89
N THR A 12 -56.77 -28.87 -21.54
CA THR A 12 -56.99 -30.31 -21.78
C THR A 12 -56.79 -31.12 -20.49
N THR A 13 -57.87 -31.62 -20.02
CA THR A 13 -58.01 -32.61 -18.95
C THR A 13 -57.63 -33.98 -19.54
N THR A 14 -56.90 -34.84 -18.82
CA THR A 14 -57.29 -36.25 -18.69
C THR A 14 -56.24 -37.12 -18.02
N THR A 15 -56.67 -37.79 -17.03
CA THR A 15 -56.63 -39.21 -16.59
C THR A 15 -55.44 -39.63 -15.69
N LYS A 16 -55.81 -39.84 -14.44
CA LYS A 16 -55.15 -40.66 -13.44
C LYS A 16 -54.91 -42.07 -13.94
N LYS A 17 -53.67 -42.54 -13.89
CA LYS A 17 -53.37 -43.98 -13.90
C LYS A 17 -52.52 -44.27 -12.65
N THR A 18 -53.17 -44.92 -11.71
CA THR A 18 -52.59 -45.44 -10.47
C THR A 18 -51.71 -46.65 -10.83
N THR A 19 -50.41 -46.55 -10.60
CA THR A 19 -49.51 -47.71 -10.67
C THR A 19 -48.78 -47.80 -9.33
N THR A 20 -49.08 -48.82 -8.56
CA THR A 20 -48.46 -49.21 -7.32
C THR A 20 -47.02 -49.62 -7.57
N ALA A 21 -46.03 -48.79 -7.19
CA ALA A 21 -44.62 -49.13 -7.26
C ALA A 21 -44.13 -49.62 -5.89
N LYS A 22 -43.59 -50.79 -5.91
CA LYS A 22 -42.99 -51.58 -4.84
C LYS A 22 -41.80 -50.81 -4.24
N LYS A 23 -41.84 -50.51 -2.94
CA LYS A 23 -40.78 -49.81 -2.19
C LYS A 23 -39.56 -50.70 -2.04
N THR A 24 -38.54 -50.48 -2.83
CA THR A 24 -37.22 -51.07 -2.66
C THR A 24 -36.47 -50.22 -1.65
N VAL A 25 -36.17 -50.76 -0.49
CA VAL A 25 -35.33 -50.10 0.51
C VAL A 25 -33.89 -50.29 0.08
N THR A 26 -33.30 -49.21 -0.50
CA THR A 26 -31.85 -49.19 -0.76
C THR A 26 -31.17 -48.66 0.50
N THR A 27 -30.46 -49.53 1.20
CA THR A 27 -29.60 -49.18 2.32
C THR A 27 -28.47 -48.32 1.80
N ALA A 28 -28.49 -47.00 2.07
CA ALA A 28 -27.40 -46.11 1.74
C ALA A 28 -26.17 -46.51 2.56
N ALA A 29 -25.13 -46.93 1.91
CA ALA A 29 -23.82 -47.13 2.50
C ALA A 29 -23.32 -45.80 3.05
N LYS A 30 -23.08 -45.72 4.35
CA LYS A 30 -22.48 -44.59 5.04
C LYS A 30 -21.02 -44.50 4.59
N THR A 31 -20.74 -43.65 3.59
CA THR A 31 -19.38 -43.36 3.16
C THR A 31 -18.73 -42.54 4.30
N THR A 32 -17.88 -43.22 5.07
CA THR A 32 -17.03 -42.56 6.06
C THR A 32 -16.02 -41.73 5.27
N ALA A 33 -16.21 -40.43 5.26
CA ALA A 33 -15.21 -39.50 4.69
C ALA A 33 -13.91 -39.70 5.46
N ALA A 34 -12.82 -39.95 4.75
CA ALA A 34 -11.48 -40.00 5.31
C ALA A 34 -11.20 -38.66 6.04
N PRO A 35 -10.49 -38.68 7.19
CA PRO A 35 -10.16 -37.46 7.89
C PRO A 35 -9.34 -36.57 6.97
N GLN A 36 -9.89 -35.39 6.62
CA GLN A 36 -9.12 -34.33 5.96
C GLN A 36 -8.05 -33.92 6.94
N THR A 37 -6.80 -34.24 6.63
CA THR A 37 -5.64 -33.66 7.31
C THR A 37 -5.64 -32.16 7.01
N THR A 38 -6.15 -31.35 7.91
CA THR A 38 -6.03 -29.91 7.85
C THR A 38 -4.54 -29.57 7.97
N LYS A 39 -3.93 -29.15 6.84
CA LYS A 39 -2.57 -28.61 6.84
C LYS A 39 -2.52 -27.47 7.85
N ALA A 40 -1.62 -27.53 8.82
CA ALA A 40 -1.45 -26.46 9.78
C ALA A 40 -1.19 -25.13 9.05
N ALA A 41 -1.89 -24.07 9.47
CA ALA A 41 -1.69 -22.75 8.88
C ALA A 41 -0.25 -22.28 9.12
N VAL A 42 0.46 -21.93 8.06
CA VAL A 42 1.83 -21.43 8.15
C VAL A 42 1.79 -19.94 8.53
N TYR A 43 2.50 -19.60 9.60
CA TYR A 43 2.64 -18.19 10.02
C TYR A 43 3.27 -17.33 8.93
N ALA A 44 2.63 -16.22 8.61
CA ALA A 44 3.07 -15.28 7.61
C ALA A 44 4.04 -14.26 8.22
N ALA A 45 5.26 -14.68 8.51
CA ALA A 45 6.28 -13.80 9.09
C ALA A 45 6.48 -12.52 8.25
N PRO A 46 6.60 -11.35 8.90
CA PRO A 46 6.85 -10.11 8.18
C PRO A 46 8.19 -10.14 7.44
N VAL A 47 8.19 -9.65 6.20
CA VAL A 47 9.39 -9.41 5.40
C VAL A 47 9.67 -7.91 5.41
N ILE A 48 10.69 -7.48 6.15
CA ILE A 48 11.02 -6.06 6.28
C ILE A 48 12.31 -5.74 5.51
N TYR A 49 12.15 -5.04 4.42
CA TYR A 49 13.26 -4.43 3.69
C TYR A 49 13.53 -3.05 4.31
N GLY A 50 14.37 -2.99 5.32
CA GLY A 50 14.73 -1.72 5.98
C GLY A 50 15.39 -0.72 5.05
N THR A 51 15.42 0.54 5.47
CA THR A 51 16.15 1.62 4.81
C THR A 51 17.15 2.23 5.78
N TYR A 52 18.35 2.53 5.30
CA TYR A 52 19.44 3.11 6.09
C TYR A 52 20.35 3.95 5.20
N ALA A 53 21.03 4.92 5.79
CA ALA A 53 22.07 5.69 5.13
C ALA A 53 23.39 4.90 5.20
N SER A 54 23.84 4.36 4.05
CA SER A 54 25.08 3.59 3.99
C SER A 54 26.32 4.48 4.07
N GLY A 55 26.25 5.73 3.63
CA GLY A 55 27.36 6.66 3.65
C GLY A 55 28.43 6.42 2.59
N THR A 56 28.21 5.50 1.64
CA THR A 56 29.19 5.17 0.60
C THR A 56 29.23 6.21 -0.52
N THR A 57 28.07 6.73 -0.89
CA THR A 57 27.93 7.76 -1.91
C THR A 57 27.08 8.90 -1.36
N VAL A 58 27.73 9.93 -0.85
CA VAL A 58 27.08 11.06 -0.18
C VAL A 58 27.45 12.35 -0.88
N TYR A 59 26.44 13.14 -1.21
CA TYR A 59 26.58 14.51 -1.70
C TYR A 59 26.22 15.46 -0.57
N THR A 60 27.07 16.44 -0.30
CA THR A 60 26.91 17.37 0.82
C THR A 60 26.96 18.80 0.31
N GLY A 61 25.95 19.58 0.66
CA GLY A 61 25.91 21.02 0.53
C GLY A 61 26.19 21.72 1.87
N SER A 62 25.94 23.04 1.93
CA SER A 62 26.14 23.81 3.16
C SER A 62 25.18 23.40 4.29
N THR A 63 23.95 23.10 3.94
CA THR A 63 22.85 22.85 4.91
C THR A 63 22.07 21.58 4.60
N ALA A 64 22.46 20.80 3.59
CA ALA A 64 21.77 19.55 3.22
C ALA A 64 22.74 18.46 2.78
N SER A 65 22.29 17.22 2.87
CA SER A 65 22.98 16.06 2.31
C SER A 65 22.04 15.07 1.65
N ILE A 66 22.54 14.40 0.62
CA ILE A 66 21.85 13.31 -0.10
C ILE A 66 22.76 12.08 -0.06
N ASP A 67 22.30 11.03 0.59
CA ASP A 67 22.94 9.70 0.51
C ASP A 67 22.29 8.91 -0.62
N ALA A 68 23.03 8.69 -1.68
CA ALA A 68 22.64 7.97 -2.89
C ALA A 68 23.24 6.54 -2.93
N SER A 69 23.73 6.02 -1.81
CA SER A 69 24.37 4.72 -1.75
C SER A 69 23.45 3.55 -2.09
N MET A 70 22.14 3.73 -1.91
CA MET A 70 21.15 2.66 -2.03
C MET A 70 20.21 2.84 -3.23
N THR A 71 20.72 3.49 -4.29
CA THR A 71 19.92 3.71 -5.53
C THR A 71 19.50 2.43 -6.22
N SER A 72 20.31 1.36 -6.14
CA SER A 72 19.96 0.03 -6.66
C SER A 72 18.76 -0.60 -5.92
N ASP A 73 18.58 -0.24 -4.66
CA ASP A 73 17.46 -0.64 -3.82
C ASP A 73 16.24 0.28 -3.98
N GLY A 74 16.36 1.29 -4.81
CA GLY A 74 15.26 2.16 -5.22
C GLY A 74 14.96 3.30 -4.26
N TYR A 75 15.93 3.78 -3.49
CA TYR A 75 15.75 4.95 -2.64
C TYR A 75 17.03 5.76 -2.45
N ILE A 76 16.83 6.99 -2.00
CA ILE A 76 17.85 7.88 -1.46
C ILE A 76 17.45 8.33 -0.06
N ILE A 77 18.42 8.76 0.72
CA ILE A 77 18.17 9.37 2.03
C ILE A 77 18.60 10.83 1.97
N VAL A 78 17.70 11.72 2.40
CA VAL A 78 17.94 13.16 2.38
C VAL A 78 17.83 13.71 3.79
N ARG A 79 18.72 14.61 4.14
CA ARG A 79 18.72 15.37 5.38
C ARG A 79 18.93 16.84 5.08
N ASP A 80 18.20 17.69 5.80
CA ASP A 80 18.42 19.11 5.92
C ASP A 80 18.80 19.41 7.36
N TYR A 81 19.90 20.09 7.57
CA TYR A 81 20.39 20.53 8.86
C TYR A 81 20.50 22.08 8.92
N GLY A 82 19.85 22.75 7.95
CA GLY A 82 19.69 24.19 7.95
C GLY A 82 18.72 24.70 9.00
N SER A 83 18.58 26.01 9.05
CA SER A 83 17.70 26.73 9.98
C SER A 83 16.47 27.35 9.32
N ALA A 84 16.20 27.02 8.06
CA ALA A 84 15.03 27.52 7.34
C ALA A 84 13.73 27.08 8.01
N ALA A 85 12.67 27.88 7.91
CA ALA A 85 11.37 27.52 8.47
C ALA A 85 10.72 26.33 7.75
N LYS A 86 11.03 26.13 6.46
CA LYS A 86 10.55 25.04 5.61
C LYS A 86 11.64 24.63 4.63
N ALA A 87 11.68 23.34 4.35
CA ALA A 87 12.48 22.80 3.26
C ALA A 87 11.65 21.81 2.43
N VAL A 88 12.03 21.63 1.19
CA VAL A 88 11.41 20.67 0.28
C VAL A 88 12.48 19.96 -0.53
N VAL A 89 12.20 18.70 -0.89
CA VAL A 89 13.02 17.96 -1.83
C VAL A 89 12.22 17.74 -3.10
N GLN A 90 12.76 18.17 -4.23
CA GLN A 90 12.22 17.85 -5.55
C GLN A 90 13.06 16.75 -6.19
N VAL A 91 12.39 15.70 -6.65
CA VAL A 91 13.02 14.57 -7.34
C VAL A 91 12.41 14.45 -8.71
N THR A 92 13.20 14.74 -9.72
CA THR A 92 12.80 14.69 -11.13
C THR A 92 13.45 13.50 -11.82
N GLY A 93 12.66 12.67 -12.48
CA GLY A 93 13.12 11.54 -13.27
C GLY A 93 12.02 11.09 -14.23
N GLY A 94 12.36 10.52 -15.37
CA GLY A 94 11.38 10.06 -16.35
C GLY A 94 10.38 11.11 -16.80
N GLY A 95 10.74 12.40 -16.77
CA GLY A 95 9.87 13.52 -17.12
C GLY A 95 8.86 13.92 -16.02
N ILE A 96 8.93 13.33 -14.84
CA ILE A 96 8.02 13.60 -13.72
C ILE A 96 8.82 14.22 -12.56
N THR A 97 8.27 15.25 -11.92
CA THR A 97 8.81 15.83 -10.70
C THR A 97 7.89 15.54 -9.53
N ASN A 98 8.43 14.85 -8.52
CA ASN A 98 7.78 14.68 -7.22
C ASN A 98 8.39 15.62 -6.19
N GLN A 99 7.55 16.15 -5.30
CA GLN A 99 7.98 17.03 -4.23
C GLN A 99 7.66 16.42 -2.88
N TYR A 100 8.61 16.52 -1.95
CA TYR A 100 8.53 15.99 -0.61
C TYR A 100 8.82 17.09 0.39
N ASN A 101 7.98 17.24 1.41
CA ASN A 101 8.26 18.14 2.51
C ASN A 101 9.37 17.55 3.40
N LEU A 102 10.30 18.41 3.75
CA LEU A 102 11.41 18.09 4.64
C LEU A 102 11.30 19.00 5.86
N THR A 103 11.46 18.43 7.04
CA THR A 103 11.51 19.21 8.28
C THR A 103 12.97 19.56 8.54
N PRO A 104 13.35 20.85 8.49
CA PRO A 104 14.73 21.27 8.74
C PRO A 104 15.20 20.83 10.13
N GLY A 105 16.46 20.43 10.24
CA GLY A 105 17.04 19.94 11.49
C GLY A 105 16.55 18.58 11.98
N ALA A 106 15.57 17.98 11.30
CA ALA A 106 15.01 16.67 11.66
C ALA A 106 15.93 15.52 11.20
N ALA A 107 15.51 14.30 11.58
CA ALA A 107 16.12 13.07 11.10
C ALA A 107 15.99 12.93 9.57
N TYR A 108 16.75 12.00 9.03
CA TYR A 108 16.71 11.65 7.61
C TYR A 108 15.30 11.29 7.14
N ILE A 109 14.98 11.63 5.89
CA ILE A 109 13.83 11.08 5.19
C ILE A 109 14.27 10.13 4.08
N THR A 110 13.55 9.05 3.91
CA THR A 110 13.74 8.09 2.81
C THR A 110 12.83 8.45 1.65
N ILE A 111 13.41 8.74 0.49
CA ILE A 111 12.69 9.12 -0.72
C ILE A 111 12.77 7.99 -1.74
N PRO A 112 11.63 7.45 -2.22
CA PRO A 112 11.63 6.38 -3.20
C PRO A 112 11.97 6.89 -4.61
N LEU A 113 12.80 6.15 -5.34
CA LEU A 113 13.10 6.39 -6.76
C LEU A 113 12.09 5.63 -7.63
N SER A 114 10.85 6.13 -7.66
CA SER A 114 9.67 5.40 -8.16
C SER A 114 9.41 5.53 -9.66
N MET A 115 10.31 6.17 -10.40
CA MET A 115 10.18 6.44 -11.85
C MET A 115 11.05 5.52 -12.71
N GLY A 116 11.55 4.42 -12.15
CA GLY A 116 12.35 3.41 -12.86
C GLY A 116 13.86 3.68 -12.82
N SER A 117 14.63 2.84 -13.51
CA SER A 117 16.06 3.07 -13.70
C SER A 117 16.31 4.27 -14.61
N GLY A 118 17.29 5.08 -14.28
CA GLY A 118 17.63 6.26 -15.06
C GLY A 118 18.29 7.35 -14.23
N THR A 119 18.45 8.52 -14.83
CA THR A 119 19.01 9.68 -14.16
C THR A 119 17.90 10.48 -13.46
N TYR A 120 18.15 10.80 -12.21
CA TYR A 120 17.31 11.64 -11.36
C TYR A 120 18.02 12.95 -11.04
N THR A 121 17.31 14.07 -11.12
CA THR A 121 17.76 15.34 -10.54
C THR A 121 17.08 15.49 -9.18
N VAL A 122 17.90 15.65 -8.14
CA VAL A 122 17.45 15.83 -6.77
C VAL A 122 17.86 17.21 -6.30
N ASN A 123 16.87 18.03 -5.97
CA ASN A 123 17.04 19.38 -5.45
C ASN A 123 16.55 19.46 -4.02
N VAL A 124 17.38 19.88 -3.10
CA VAL A 124 16.98 20.28 -1.75
C VAL A 124 16.86 21.79 -1.74
N LEU A 125 15.70 22.30 -1.37
CA LEU A 125 15.38 23.72 -1.40
C LEU A 125 14.93 24.16 -0.01
N GLU A 126 15.50 25.28 0.44
CA GLU A 126 15.15 25.93 1.70
C GLU A 126 14.36 27.20 1.45
N GLN A 127 13.32 27.43 2.24
CA GLN A 127 12.51 28.64 2.16
C GLN A 127 13.33 29.85 2.63
N ILE A 128 13.39 30.88 1.80
CA ILE A 128 13.94 32.18 2.16
C ILE A 128 12.83 33.04 2.77
N GLU A 129 11.77 33.29 2.00
CA GLU A 129 10.63 34.11 2.41
C GLU A 129 9.40 33.77 1.57
N GLY A 130 8.22 33.76 2.19
CA GLY A 130 6.95 33.56 1.49
C GLY A 130 6.91 32.26 0.67
N THR A 131 6.91 32.39 -0.66
CA THR A 131 6.98 31.28 -1.63
C THR A 131 8.35 31.15 -2.30
N SER A 132 9.34 31.94 -1.88
CA SER A 132 10.69 31.94 -2.47
C SER A 132 11.58 30.90 -1.77
N TYR A 133 12.31 30.15 -2.58
CA TYR A 133 13.21 29.09 -2.11
C TYR A 133 14.59 29.24 -2.75
N ALA A 134 15.63 28.88 -2.03
CA ALA A 134 17.00 28.75 -2.53
C ALA A 134 17.42 27.27 -2.56
N TYR A 135 18.34 26.96 -3.46
CA TYR A 135 18.96 25.63 -3.51
C TYR A 135 19.96 25.47 -2.38
N ALA A 136 19.70 24.56 -1.46
CA ALA A 136 20.66 24.08 -0.47
C ALA A 136 21.61 23.04 -1.07
N LEU A 137 21.09 22.20 -1.97
CA LEU A 137 21.85 21.20 -2.70
C LEU A 137 21.10 20.82 -3.99
N SER A 138 21.83 20.67 -5.09
CA SER A 138 21.30 20.12 -6.35
C SER A 138 22.24 19.07 -6.88
N GLN A 139 21.74 17.87 -7.16
CA GLN A 139 22.56 16.74 -7.59
C GLN A 139 21.86 15.91 -8.67
N SER A 140 22.63 15.52 -9.70
CA SER A 140 22.23 14.51 -10.67
C SER A 140 22.72 13.14 -10.21
N ILE A 141 21.82 12.15 -10.13
CA ILE A 141 22.08 10.82 -9.58
C ILE A 141 21.58 9.77 -10.56
N TYR A 142 22.42 8.81 -10.93
CA TYR A 142 21.99 7.65 -11.70
C TYR A 142 21.51 6.54 -10.77
N ALA A 143 20.31 6.02 -11.04
CA ALA A 143 19.74 4.88 -10.35
C ALA A 143 19.60 3.69 -11.30
N GLY A 144 20.42 2.66 -11.10
CA GLY A 144 20.27 1.35 -11.72
C GLY A 144 19.54 0.41 -10.76
N LEU A 145 18.21 0.35 -10.86
CA LEU A 145 17.41 -0.45 -9.93
C LEU A 145 17.68 -1.95 -10.10
N SER A 146 17.93 -2.65 -8.99
CA SER A 146 18.06 -4.11 -8.96
C SER A 146 16.76 -4.83 -9.38
N SER A 147 15.62 -4.17 -9.18
CA SER A 147 14.29 -4.57 -9.64
C SER A 147 13.41 -3.33 -9.77
N GLN A 148 12.55 -3.30 -10.79
CA GLN A 148 11.54 -2.25 -10.93
C GLN A 148 10.58 -2.17 -9.72
N PHE A 149 10.53 -3.21 -8.90
CA PHE A 149 9.69 -3.29 -7.70
C PHE A 149 10.42 -2.87 -6.42
N ALA A 150 11.75 -2.71 -6.45
CA ALA A 150 12.55 -2.39 -5.27
C ALA A 150 12.04 -1.16 -4.49
N PRO A 151 11.67 -0.03 -5.13
CA PRO A 151 11.17 1.16 -4.43
C PRO A 151 9.83 0.93 -3.70
N PHE A 152 9.08 -0.11 -4.08
CA PHE A 152 7.73 -0.40 -3.63
C PHE A 152 7.66 -1.50 -2.56
N LEU A 153 8.82 -1.95 -2.06
CA LEU A 153 8.93 -2.96 -1.00
C LEU A 153 9.39 -2.36 0.34
N ARG A 154 9.84 -1.10 0.34
CA ARG A 154 10.54 -0.50 1.47
C ARG A 154 9.71 0.58 2.17
N PRO A 155 9.97 0.84 3.47
CA PRO A 155 9.48 2.06 4.11
C PRO A 155 9.98 3.31 3.38
N ASN A 156 9.20 4.38 3.43
CA ASN A 156 9.60 5.68 2.89
C ASN A 156 8.88 6.81 3.61
N VAL A 157 9.12 8.05 3.21
CA VAL A 157 8.55 9.25 3.84
C VAL A 157 7.03 9.21 3.98
N TYR A 158 6.31 8.57 3.06
CA TYR A 158 4.85 8.48 3.13
C TYR A 158 4.33 7.28 3.93
N VAL A 159 5.11 6.21 3.96
CA VAL A 159 4.72 4.92 4.57
C VAL A 159 5.91 4.42 5.39
N ASN A 160 6.09 5.03 6.56
CA ASN A 160 7.18 4.71 7.47
C ASN A 160 6.75 3.63 8.46
N TYR A 161 7.33 2.43 8.35
CA TYR A 161 7.03 1.28 9.19
C TYR A 161 8.30 0.45 9.46
N ASN A 162 8.23 -0.35 10.50
CA ASN A 162 9.25 -1.34 10.86
C ASN A 162 8.58 -2.64 11.33
N GLY A 163 9.38 -3.62 11.74
CA GLY A 163 8.87 -4.92 12.19
C GLY A 163 7.98 -4.89 13.44
N SER A 164 8.04 -3.83 14.25
CA SER A 164 7.23 -3.66 15.45
C SER A 164 5.98 -2.81 15.23
N SER A 165 5.78 -2.25 14.03
CA SER A 165 4.60 -1.46 13.72
C SER A 165 3.32 -2.29 13.85
N SER A 166 2.30 -1.76 14.52
CA SER A 166 1.05 -2.48 14.82
C SER A 166 0.35 -3.02 13.57
N CYS A 167 0.38 -2.27 12.46
CA CYS A 167 -0.17 -2.71 11.20
C CYS A 167 0.62 -3.89 10.58
N VAL A 168 1.94 -3.94 10.77
CA VAL A 168 2.80 -5.03 10.31
C VAL A 168 2.51 -6.32 11.10
N LEU A 169 2.43 -6.23 12.42
CA LEU A 169 2.08 -7.36 13.27
C LEU A 169 0.69 -7.92 12.95
N LYS A 170 -0.28 -7.03 12.73
CA LYS A 170 -1.63 -7.44 12.30
C LYS A 170 -1.63 -8.06 10.91
N SER A 171 -0.80 -7.56 9.99
CA SER A 171 -0.66 -8.17 8.66
C SER A 171 -0.17 -9.61 8.74
N ALA A 172 0.84 -9.89 9.57
CA ALA A 172 1.33 -11.23 9.81
C ALA A 172 0.23 -12.17 10.34
N GLU A 173 -0.56 -11.69 11.31
CA GLU A 173 -1.68 -12.44 11.88
C GLU A 173 -2.73 -12.82 10.83
N ILE A 174 -3.26 -11.83 10.10
CA ILE A 174 -4.36 -12.04 9.15
C ILE A 174 -3.95 -12.75 7.86
N CYS A 175 -2.66 -12.71 7.52
CA CYS A 175 -2.11 -13.43 6.36
C CYS A 175 -1.65 -14.85 6.70
N THR A 176 -1.71 -15.27 7.97
CA THR A 176 -1.40 -16.64 8.37
C THR A 176 -2.34 -17.61 7.66
N GLY A 177 -1.77 -18.61 6.99
CA GLY A 177 -2.52 -19.57 6.16
C GLY A 177 -2.89 -19.06 4.75
N CYS A 178 -2.49 -17.87 4.39
CA CYS A 178 -2.66 -17.37 3.01
C CYS A 178 -1.55 -17.92 2.10
N ASP A 179 -1.87 -18.89 1.26
CA ASP A 179 -0.89 -19.57 0.39
C ASP A 179 -0.49 -18.77 -0.87
N THR A 180 -1.23 -17.72 -1.22
CA THR A 180 -0.97 -16.90 -2.42
C THR A 180 -0.90 -15.41 -2.09
N GLN A 181 -0.20 -14.64 -2.94
CA GLN A 181 -0.18 -13.17 -2.82
C GLN A 181 -1.60 -12.59 -2.92
N LEU A 182 -2.45 -13.11 -3.80
CA LEU A 182 -3.83 -12.64 -3.95
C LEU A 182 -4.65 -12.89 -2.68
N ALA A 183 -4.46 -14.03 -2.02
CA ALA A 183 -5.11 -14.31 -0.73
C ALA A 183 -4.67 -13.31 0.35
N LYS A 184 -3.36 -12.98 0.42
CA LYS A 184 -2.84 -11.96 1.32
C LYS A 184 -3.42 -10.57 1.02
N VAL A 185 -3.47 -10.16 -0.26
CA VAL A 185 -4.09 -8.89 -0.67
C VAL A 185 -5.56 -8.84 -0.25
N SER A 186 -6.31 -9.93 -0.48
CA SER A 186 -7.71 -10.03 -0.08
C SER A 186 -7.90 -9.94 1.43
N ALA A 187 -7.04 -10.59 2.21
CA ALA A 187 -7.09 -10.56 3.68
C ALA A 187 -6.83 -9.13 4.20
N VAL A 188 -5.79 -8.47 3.70
CA VAL A 188 -5.44 -7.08 4.07
C VAL A 188 -6.55 -6.12 3.67
N TYR A 189 -7.06 -6.20 2.43
CA TYR A 189 -8.15 -5.35 1.96
C TYR A 189 -9.40 -5.50 2.86
N LYS A 190 -9.85 -6.74 3.08
CA LYS A 190 -11.01 -7.02 3.95
C LYS A 190 -10.81 -6.49 5.36
N TYR A 191 -9.60 -6.64 5.91
CA TYR A 191 -9.29 -6.11 7.24
C TYR A 191 -9.43 -4.59 7.27
N VAL A 192 -8.82 -3.88 6.31
CA VAL A 192 -8.84 -2.41 6.26
C VAL A 192 -10.27 -1.90 6.11
N VAL A 193 -11.04 -2.38 5.12
CA VAL A 193 -12.40 -1.88 4.88
C VAL A 193 -13.39 -2.20 5.99
N ASN A 194 -13.18 -3.28 6.73
CA ASN A 194 -14.07 -3.67 7.82
C ASN A 194 -13.72 -3.03 9.17
N ASN A 195 -12.50 -2.55 9.35
CA ASN A 195 -12.03 -2.05 10.64
C ASN A 195 -11.75 -0.55 10.69
N PHE A 196 -11.68 0.11 9.53
CA PHE A 196 -11.46 1.55 9.46
C PHE A 196 -12.74 2.25 9.00
N LYS A 197 -13.00 3.45 9.56
CA LYS A 197 -14.11 4.31 9.17
C LYS A 197 -13.58 5.59 8.54
N TYR A 198 -14.27 6.08 7.51
CA TYR A 198 -13.90 7.33 6.87
C TYR A 198 -14.31 8.53 7.73
N ASN A 199 -13.50 9.59 7.71
CA ASN A 199 -13.71 10.82 8.45
C ASN A 199 -13.80 12.00 7.48
N ASP A 200 -15.02 12.34 7.05
CA ASP A 200 -15.28 13.42 6.11
C ASP A 200 -14.82 14.78 6.65
N THR A 201 -15.04 15.04 7.93
CA THR A 201 -14.63 16.30 8.58
C THR A 201 -13.11 16.47 8.54
N GLN A 202 -12.36 15.40 8.86
CA GLN A 202 -10.90 15.43 8.78
C GLN A 202 -10.43 15.55 7.33
N ALA A 203 -11.08 14.87 6.38
CA ALA A 203 -10.74 14.96 4.97
C ALA A 203 -10.86 16.39 4.45
N ALA A 204 -11.98 17.08 4.75
CA ALA A 204 -12.23 18.46 4.36
C ALA A 204 -11.24 19.47 5.00
N SER A 205 -10.69 19.16 6.17
CA SER A 205 -9.75 20.04 6.88
C SER A 205 -8.27 19.68 6.67
N SER A 206 -7.97 18.59 5.97
CA SER A 206 -6.61 18.12 5.74
C SER A 206 -5.87 19.04 4.76
N LYS A 207 -4.63 19.41 5.13
CA LYS A 207 -3.76 20.27 4.33
C LYS A 207 -2.77 19.45 3.52
N SER A 208 -2.24 20.04 2.47
CA SER A 208 -1.11 19.48 1.70
C SER A 208 0.05 19.15 2.63
N GLY A 209 0.74 18.03 2.36
CA GLY A 209 1.84 17.55 3.20
C GLY A 209 1.41 16.78 4.44
N TYR A 210 0.12 16.41 4.53
CA TYR A 210 -0.36 15.54 5.60
C TYR A 210 0.38 14.19 5.59
N ILE A 211 1.12 13.91 6.65
CA ILE A 211 1.76 12.62 6.94
C ILE A 211 1.53 12.31 8.41
N ARG A 212 1.19 11.08 8.72
CA ARG A 212 0.94 10.65 10.10
C ARG A 212 1.68 9.36 10.43
N ASP A 213 1.97 9.20 11.71
CA ASP A 213 2.49 7.94 12.25
C ASP A 213 1.50 6.80 12.05
N LEU A 214 1.98 5.68 11.52
CA LEU A 214 1.13 4.53 11.18
C LEU A 214 0.55 3.83 12.42
N ASN A 215 1.26 3.81 13.55
CA ASN A 215 0.72 3.23 14.80
C ASN A 215 -0.44 4.09 15.33
N TYR A 216 -0.31 5.41 15.21
CA TYR A 216 -1.41 6.32 15.56
C TYR A 216 -2.62 6.12 14.64
N ILE A 217 -2.42 6.06 13.31
CA ILE A 217 -3.48 5.77 12.36
C ILE A 217 -4.17 4.45 12.72
N PHE A 218 -3.38 3.42 12.94
CA PHE A 218 -3.85 2.08 13.24
C PHE A 218 -4.65 1.99 14.55
N SER A 219 -4.30 2.78 15.56
CA SER A 219 -4.98 2.81 16.87
C SER A 219 -6.36 3.46 16.80
N VAL A 220 -6.49 4.58 16.06
CA VAL A 220 -7.74 5.37 16.05
C VAL A 220 -8.77 4.82 15.07
N LYS A 221 -8.34 4.28 13.91
CA LYS A 221 -9.19 3.62 12.90
C LYS A 221 -10.31 4.47 12.28
N THR A 222 -10.36 5.78 12.54
CA THR A 222 -11.29 6.71 11.90
C THR A 222 -10.48 7.76 11.15
N ARG A 223 -10.41 7.67 9.82
CA ARG A 223 -9.32 8.26 9.03
C ARG A 223 -9.74 8.68 7.63
N ILE A 224 -8.80 9.31 6.89
CA ILE A 224 -8.97 9.78 5.53
C ILE A 224 -8.36 8.81 4.50
N CYS A 225 -8.59 9.05 3.21
CA CYS A 225 -8.11 8.20 2.11
C CYS A 225 -6.61 7.91 2.15
N TYR A 226 -5.80 8.92 2.48
CA TYR A 226 -4.35 8.76 2.66
C TYR A 226 -4.01 7.67 3.70
N ASP A 227 -4.66 7.73 4.86
CA ASP A 227 -4.40 6.81 5.98
C ASP A 227 -4.74 5.36 5.62
N TYR A 228 -5.86 5.14 4.91
CA TYR A 228 -6.24 3.82 4.38
C TYR A 228 -5.16 3.27 3.44
N ALA A 229 -4.73 4.12 2.48
CA ALA A 229 -3.71 3.74 1.50
C ALA A 229 -2.37 3.45 2.19
N ALA A 230 -1.96 4.26 3.15
CA ALA A 230 -0.69 4.10 3.88
C ALA A 230 -0.66 2.82 4.72
N ILE A 231 -1.72 2.53 5.49
CA ILE A 231 -1.84 1.30 6.28
C ILE A 231 -1.83 0.07 5.37
N MET A 232 -2.66 0.07 4.31
CA MET A 232 -2.72 -1.05 3.37
C MET A 232 -1.37 -1.27 2.69
N THR A 233 -0.68 -0.20 2.31
CA THR A 233 0.66 -0.26 1.70
C THR A 233 1.69 -0.87 2.66
N ALA A 234 1.73 -0.43 3.93
CA ALA A 234 2.63 -0.99 4.93
C ALA A 234 2.37 -2.47 5.19
N MET A 235 1.08 -2.85 5.32
CA MET A 235 0.66 -4.25 5.53
C MET A 235 1.08 -5.15 4.38
N LEU A 236 0.88 -4.72 3.13
CA LEU A 236 1.24 -5.50 1.95
C LEU A 236 2.75 -5.59 1.74
N ARG A 237 3.48 -4.47 1.88
CA ARG A 237 4.95 -4.47 1.79
C ARG A 237 5.58 -5.38 2.83
N SER A 238 5.07 -5.40 4.05
CA SER A 238 5.53 -6.30 5.11
C SER A 238 5.24 -7.78 4.85
N GLN A 239 4.45 -8.10 3.83
CA GLN A 239 4.23 -9.44 3.32
C GLN A 239 5.03 -9.75 2.05
N GLY A 240 6.00 -8.87 1.70
CA GLY A 240 6.82 -9.01 0.50
C GLY A 240 6.08 -8.69 -0.80
N ILE A 241 4.94 -8.00 -0.74
CA ILE A 241 4.14 -7.64 -1.91
C ILE A 241 4.47 -6.19 -2.31
N PRO A 242 5.09 -5.97 -3.49
CA PRO A 242 5.39 -4.63 -3.96
C PRO A 242 4.12 -3.79 -4.09
N THR A 243 4.07 -2.67 -3.39
CA THR A 243 2.87 -1.83 -3.34
C THR A 243 3.24 -0.36 -3.53
N LYS A 244 2.75 0.23 -4.63
CA LYS A 244 2.92 1.65 -4.94
C LYS A 244 1.74 2.44 -4.39
N MET A 245 2.02 3.46 -3.58
CA MET A 245 1.02 4.46 -3.18
C MET A 245 0.93 5.50 -4.29
N VAL A 246 -0.28 5.74 -4.80
CA VAL A 246 -0.55 6.70 -5.86
C VAL A 246 -1.36 7.83 -5.26
N PHE A 247 -0.93 9.06 -5.54
CA PHE A 247 -1.63 10.26 -5.13
C PHE A 247 -2.44 10.78 -6.32
N GLY A 248 -3.70 11.12 -6.07
CA GLY A 248 -4.58 11.78 -7.03
C GLY A 248 -4.79 13.24 -6.66
N ASN A 249 -5.25 14.03 -7.63
CA ASN A 249 -5.75 15.39 -7.43
C ASN A 249 -7.26 15.34 -7.19
#